data_5b3d967fe29ff41eaf3ae75ffe8163dd
#
_entry.id   5b3d967fe29ff41eaf3ae75ffe8163dd
#
_cell.length_a   1.000
_cell.length_b   1.000
_cell.length_c   1.000
_cell.angle_alpha   90.00
_cell.angle_beta   90.00
_cell.angle_gamma   90.00
#
_symmetry.space_group_name_H-M   'P 1'
#
loop_
_entity.id
_entity.type
_entity.pdbx_description
1 polymer ?
#
loop_
_entity_poly.entity_id
_entity_poly.type
_entity_poly.pdbx_seq_one_letter_code
_entity_poly.pdbx_strand_id
1 'polypeptide(L)'
;MKTDDHFFAKKTFDTNHPSKEGWRLRHTCLETASNDVYVRGRVTGQVEIDLPSYWEDLIDVRSISVILTPIGAHQDVIVKRIDEKKIYLQAKGGMPIDCFYHIFAERIDKQKLIAEYPGQSPADYPGDNREYSS
;
A
#
# COMPACT_ATOMS: atom_id res chain seq x y z
N MET A 1 8.57 24.76 21.49
CA MET A 1 9.80 24.48 20.93
C MET A 1 9.67 23.78 19.60
N LYS A 2 10.60 23.93 18.81
CA LYS A 2 10.48 23.50 17.42
C LYS A 2 10.66 22.04 17.23
N THR A 3 11.41 21.42 18.13
CA THR A 3 11.64 20.02 17.95
C THR A 3 10.39 19.23 18.10
N ASP A 4 9.41 19.70 18.86
CA ASP A 4 8.16 18.98 18.98
C ASP A 4 7.44 18.93 17.64
N ASP A 5 7.46 20.03 16.90
CA ASP A 5 6.86 20.04 15.59
C ASP A 5 7.57 19.05 14.68
N HIS A 6 8.87 18.94 14.83
CA HIS A 6 9.65 18.04 14.04
C HIS A 6 9.30 16.58 14.37
N PHE A 7 9.12 16.25 15.65
CA PHE A 7 8.75 14.89 16.02
C PHE A 7 7.37 14.51 15.56
N PHE A 8 6.46 15.46 15.52
CA PHE A 8 5.09 15.18 15.14
C PHE A 8 4.81 15.46 13.68
N ALA A 9 5.82 15.86 12.94
CA ALA A 9 5.65 16.05 11.51
C ALA A 9 5.30 14.70 10.86
N LYS A 10 4.32 14.73 9.98
CA LYS A 10 3.94 13.51 9.29
C LYS A 10 5.07 13.06 8.41
N LYS A 11 5.37 11.79 8.46
CA LYS A 11 6.32 11.21 7.52
C LYS A 11 5.58 10.99 6.22
N THR A 12 5.99 11.71 5.21
CA THR A 12 5.36 11.60 3.90
C THR A 12 6.42 11.41 2.85
N PHE A 13 6.04 10.89 1.71
CA PHE A 13 6.87 11.02 0.52
C PHE A 13 6.09 11.75 -0.56
N ASP A 14 6.84 12.48 -1.38
CA ASP A 14 6.27 13.24 -2.48
C ASP A 14 7.20 13.03 -3.65
N THR A 15 6.71 12.43 -4.72
CA THR A 15 7.52 12.05 -5.86
C THR A 15 6.85 12.52 -7.14
N ASN A 16 7.60 12.46 -8.23
CA ASN A 16 6.99 12.66 -9.53
C ASN A 16 5.98 11.55 -9.74
N HIS A 17 4.83 11.88 -10.28
CA HIS A 17 3.81 10.88 -10.56
C HIS A 17 4.37 9.90 -11.61
N PRO A 18 4.33 8.60 -11.36
CA PRO A 18 4.98 7.63 -12.26
C PRO A 18 4.30 7.49 -13.61
N SER A 19 3.02 7.88 -13.73
CA SER A 19 2.30 7.71 -14.99
C SER A 19 1.62 8.97 -15.49
N LYS A 20 1.70 10.10 -14.79
CA LYS A 20 1.10 11.37 -15.24
C LYS A 20 2.15 12.45 -15.26
N GLU A 21 2.55 12.85 -16.44
CA GLU A 21 3.54 13.91 -16.59
C GLU A 21 3.01 15.22 -16.03
N GLY A 22 3.85 15.92 -15.30
CA GLY A 22 3.46 17.21 -14.70
C GLY A 22 2.71 17.09 -13.40
N TRP A 23 2.50 15.88 -12.89
CA TRP A 23 1.81 15.64 -11.63
C TRP A 23 2.76 15.12 -10.57
N ARG A 24 2.37 15.31 -9.33
CA ARG A 24 3.12 14.79 -8.16
C ARG A 24 2.25 13.76 -7.45
N LEU A 25 2.90 12.90 -6.67
CA LEU A 25 2.20 11.91 -5.87
C LEU A 25 2.76 11.97 -4.46
N ARG A 26 1.86 12.18 -3.50
CA ARG A 26 2.24 12.28 -2.08
C ARG A 26 1.46 11.25 -1.27
N HIS A 27 2.18 10.53 -0.44
CA HIS A 27 1.60 9.59 0.50
C HIS A 27 2.10 9.90 1.90
N THR A 28 1.29 9.57 2.89
CA THR A 28 1.78 9.50 4.27
C THR A 28 2.28 8.10 4.51
N CYS A 29 3.25 7.97 5.40
CA CYS A 29 3.85 6.68 5.67
C CYS A 29 3.06 5.91 6.71
N LEU A 30 2.93 4.61 6.47
CA LEU A 30 2.49 3.64 7.45
C LEU A 30 3.76 2.92 7.89
N GLU A 31 3.92 2.71 9.20
CA GLU A 31 5.11 2.02 9.68
C GLU A 31 5.00 0.54 9.36
N THR A 32 5.84 0.07 8.47
CA THR A 32 5.88 -1.33 8.06
C THR A 32 7.32 -1.77 7.85
N ALA A 33 7.53 -3.07 7.70
CA ALA A 33 8.84 -3.63 7.45
C ALA A 33 9.27 -3.53 5.98
N SER A 34 8.42 -3.00 5.12
CA SER A 34 8.72 -2.82 3.70
C SER A 34 8.19 -1.48 3.23
N ASN A 35 8.60 -1.05 2.06
CA ASN A 35 8.12 0.23 1.52
C ASN A 35 6.78 0.00 0.84
N ASP A 36 5.73 -0.09 1.65
CA ASP A 36 4.41 -0.42 1.14
C ASP A 36 3.57 0.83 0.91
N VAL A 37 2.65 0.69 0.00
CA VAL A 37 1.48 1.57 -0.13
C VAL A 37 0.24 0.77 0.26
N TYR A 38 -0.80 1.48 0.70
CA TYR A 38 -1.98 0.86 1.30
C TYR A 38 -3.22 1.61 0.86
N VAL A 39 -4.26 0.86 0.56
CA VAL A 39 -5.57 1.42 0.27
C VAL A 39 -6.62 0.54 0.91
N ARG A 40 -7.71 1.14 1.34
CA ARG A 40 -8.83 0.41 1.93
C ARG A 40 -10.14 0.96 1.42
N GLY A 41 -11.17 0.15 1.54
CA GLY A 41 -12.50 0.55 1.15
C GLY A 41 -13.52 -0.54 1.41
N ARG A 42 -14.65 -0.42 0.77
CA ARG A 42 -15.74 -1.37 0.86
C ARG A 42 -16.21 -1.72 -0.54
N VAL A 43 -16.42 -3.01 -0.79
CA VAL A 43 -16.99 -3.50 -2.04
C VAL A 43 -18.36 -4.05 -1.75
N THR A 44 -19.37 -3.59 -2.49
CA THR A 44 -20.75 -3.99 -2.28
C THR A 44 -21.37 -4.35 -3.61
N GLY A 45 -21.83 -5.60 -3.74
CA GLY A 45 -22.54 -6.04 -4.93
C GLY A 45 -21.70 -6.19 -6.18
N GLN A 46 -20.38 -6.12 -6.06
CA GLN A 46 -19.48 -6.21 -7.20
C GLN A 46 -18.44 -7.29 -6.95
N VAL A 47 -17.86 -7.80 -8.03
CA VAL A 47 -16.84 -8.84 -7.97
C VAL A 47 -15.46 -8.32 -8.34
N GLU A 48 -15.32 -7.02 -8.48
CA GLU A 48 -14.05 -6.39 -8.83
C GLU A 48 -13.79 -5.21 -7.93
N ILE A 49 -12.53 -5.02 -7.57
CA ILE A 49 -12.07 -3.83 -6.86
C ILE A 49 -11.05 -3.15 -7.76
N ASP A 50 -11.29 -1.88 -8.09
CA ASP A 50 -10.34 -1.13 -8.88
C ASP A 50 -9.19 -0.67 -8.00
N LEU A 51 -7.96 -0.96 -8.43
CA LEU A 51 -6.79 -0.41 -7.77
C LEU A 51 -6.65 1.07 -8.15
N PRO A 52 -6.05 1.88 -7.28
CA PRO A 52 -5.84 3.28 -7.63
C PRO A 52 -5.04 3.41 -8.92
N SER A 53 -5.47 4.30 -9.80
CA SER A 53 -4.78 4.48 -11.08
C SER A 53 -3.33 4.94 -10.90
N TYR A 54 -3.06 5.64 -9.79
CA TYR A 54 -1.71 6.12 -9.51
C TYR A 54 -0.78 5.02 -8.97
N TRP A 55 -1.29 3.79 -8.79
CA TRP A 55 -0.44 2.64 -8.48
C TRP A 55 0.23 2.05 -9.74
N GLU A 56 -0.25 2.45 -10.91
CA GLU A 56 0.38 2.02 -12.14
C GLU A 56 1.82 2.49 -12.16
N ASP A 57 2.74 1.61 -12.45
CA ASP A 57 4.19 1.87 -12.45
C ASP A 57 4.77 2.24 -11.07
N LEU A 58 3.98 2.17 -10.01
CA LEU A 58 4.45 2.47 -8.66
C LEU A 58 4.73 1.21 -7.84
N ILE A 59 4.00 0.13 -8.10
CA ILE A 59 4.04 -1.05 -7.25
C ILE A 59 4.49 -2.29 -8.00
N ASP A 60 4.94 -3.29 -7.21
CA ASP A 60 5.16 -4.64 -7.72
C ASP A 60 3.84 -5.40 -7.59
N VAL A 61 3.24 -5.75 -8.72
CA VAL A 61 1.94 -6.45 -8.75
C VAL A 61 1.99 -7.76 -7.96
N ARG A 62 3.14 -8.44 -7.97
CA ARG A 62 3.27 -9.70 -7.24
C ARG A 62 3.31 -9.52 -5.74
N SER A 63 3.52 -8.30 -5.26
CA SER A 63 3.52 -8.01 -3.83
C SER A 63 2.15 -7.70 -3.28
N ILE A 64 1.14 -7.57 -4.13
CA ILE A 64 -0.20 -7.19 -3.67
C ILE A 64 -0.75 -8.25 -2.73
N SER A 65 -1.21 -7.81 -1.57
CA SER A 65 -1.94 -8.66 -0.65
C SER A 65 -3.27 -8.02 -0.31
N VAL A 66 -4.29 -8.83 -0.16
CA VAL A 66 -5.67 -8.36 0.04
C VAL A 66 -6.25 -9.02 1.25
N ILE A 67 -6.84 -8.22 2.12
CA ILE A 67 -7.58 -8.71 3.28
C ILE A 67 -9.04 -8.34 3.06
N LEU A 68 -9.92 -9.32 3.16
CA LEU A 68 -11.35 -9.11 3.02
C LEU A 68 -12.04 -9.41 4.35
N THR A 69 -12.95 -8.55 4.76
CA THR A 69 -13.74 -8.76 5.96
C THR A 69 -15.22 -8.68 5.59
N PRO A 70 -15.94 -9.80 5.58
CA PRO A 70 -17.37 -9.80 5.29
C PRO A 70 -18.17 -8.96 6.28
N ILE A 71 -19.21 -8.31 5.80
CA ILE A 71 -20.06 -7.44 6.59
C ILE A 71 -21.48 -7.98 6.61
N GLY A 72 -22.07 -8.02 7.79
CA GLY A 72 -23.50 -8.30 7.95
C GLY A 72 -23.88 -9.77 8.01
N ALA A 73 -23.15 -10.64 7.33
CA ALA A 73 -23.40 -12.08 7.31
C ALA A 73 -22.12 -12.79 6.94
N HIS A 74 -22.04 -14.09 7.22
CA HIS A 74 -20.93 -14.90 6.75
C HIS A 74 -20.97 -14.96 5.22
N GLN A 75 -19.81 -14.77 4.60
CA GLN A 75 -19.69 -14.80 3.15
C GLN A 75 -18.46 -15.60 2.78
N ASP A 76 -18.62 -16.44 1.79
CA ASP A 76 -17.52 -17.25 1.31
C ASP A 76 -16.95 -16.55 0.07
N VAL A 77 -16.02 -15.65 0.28
CA VAL A 77 -15.45 -14.79 -0.76
C VAL A 77 -13.95 -15.01 -0.81
N ILE A 78 -13.42 -15.17 -2.01
CA ILE A 78 -11.97 -15.29 -2.21
C ILE A 78 -11.49 -14.28 -3.23
N VAL A 79 -10.20 -14.03 -3.21
CA VAL A 79 -9.54 -13.32 -4.30
C VAL A 79 -9.28 -14.34 -5.40
N LYS A 80 -9.95 -14.16 -6.52
CA LYS A 80 -9.82 -15.09 -7.64
C LYS A 80 -8.58 -14.81 -8.46
N ARG A 81 -8.28 -13.55 -8.68
CA ARG A 81 -7.18 -13.14 -9.54
C ARG A 81 -6.81 -11.70 -9.24
N ILE A 82 -5.57 -11.34 -9.48
CA ILE A 82 -5.06 -9.98 -9.33
C ILE A 82 -4.33 -9.61 -10.61
N ASP A 83 -4.58 -8.43 -11.12
CA ASP A 83 -3.75 -7.85 -12.16
C ASP A 83 -3.33 -6.43 -11.77
N GLU A 84 -2.67 -5.72 -12.67
CA GLU A 84 -2.13 -4.40 -12.34
C GLU A 84 -3.19 -3.33 -12.11
N LYS A 85 -4.43 -3.61 -12.49
CA LYS A 85 -5.51 -2.62 -12.41
C LYS A 85 -6.62 -3.01 -11.47
N LYS A 86 -6.83 -4.29 -11.22
CA LYS A 86 -8.00 -4.78 -10.48
C LYS A 86 -7.71 -6.00 -9.66
N ILE A 87 -8.48 -6.12 -8.59
CA ILE A 87 -8.59 -7.35 -7.82
C ILE A 87 -9.92 -7.99 -8.22
N TYR A 88 -9.89 -9.26 -8.60
CA TYR A 88 -11.10 -9.99 -8.98
C TYR A 88 -11.49 -10.94 -7.86
N LEU A 89 -12.75 -10.83 -7.43
CA LEU A 89 -13.29 -11.61 -6.33
C LEU A 89 -14.22 -12.69 -6.86
N GLN A 90 -14.40 -13.71 -6.08
CA GLN A 90 -15.38 -14.75 -6.36
C GLN A 90 -16.13 -15.09 -5.08
N ALA A 91 -17.44 -15.09 -5.14
CA ALA A 91 -18.29 -15.51 -4.03
C ALA A 91 -18.88 -16.86 -4.34
N LYS A 92 -19.07 -17.64 -3.29
CA LYS A 92 -19.79 -18.90 -3.37
C LYS A 92 -21.18 -18.68 -2.79
N GLY A 93 -22.17 -19.30 -3.39
CA GLY A 93 -23.54 -19.16 -2.91
C GLY A 93 -24.29 -18.05 -3.58
N GLY A 94 -25.10 -17.52 -3.73
CA GLY A 94 -25.82 -16.51 -4.48
C GLY A 94 -25.95 -15.18 -3.77
N MET A 95 -25.29 -14.99 -2.65
CA MET A 95 -25.39 -13.72 -1.94
C MET A 95 -24.46 -12.68 -2.52
N PRO A 96 -24.89 -11.42 -2.62
CA PRO A 96 -24.01 -10.35 -3.05
C PRO A 96 -22.85 -10.19 -2.09
N ILE A 97 -21.68 -9.80 -2.64
CA ILE A 97 -20.51 -9.54 -1.84
C ILE A 97 -20.71 -8.21 -1.11
N ASP A 98 -20.38 -8.19 0.17
CA ASP A 98 -20.34 -6.97 0.97
C ASP A 98 -19.20 -7.11 1.96
N CYS A 99 -18.06 -6.54 1.61
CA CYS A 99 -16.83 -6.70 2.39
C CYS A 99 -16.09 -5.39 2.51
N PHE A 100 -15.43 -5.21 3.67
CA PHE A 100 -14.31 -4.27 3.73
C PHE A 100 -13.12 -4.90 3.05
N TYR A 101 -12.27 -4.10 2.45
CA TYR A 101 -11.00 -4.58 1.92
C TYR A 101 -9.85 -3.70 2.38
N HIS A 102 -8.70 -4.33 2.54
CA HIS A 102 -7.43 -3.68 2.83
C HIS A 102 -6.42 -4.25 1.84
N ILE A 103 -5.76 -3.39 1.09
CA ILE A 103 -4.85 -3.81 0.04
C ILE A 103 -3.49 -3.17 0.27
N PHE A 104 -2.46 -3.99 0.33
CA PHE A 104 -1.08 -3.56 0.50
C PHE A 104 -0.28 -3.95 -0.73
N ALA A 105 0.68 -3.13 -1.11
CA ALA A 105 1.61 -3.46 -2.17
C ALA A 105 2.94 -2.76 -1.92
N GLU A 106 4.02 -3.39 -2.37
CA GLU A 106 5.36 -2.84 -2.18
C GLU A 106 5.71 -1.91 -3.35
N ARG A 107 6.32 -0.78 -3.03
CA ARG A 107 6.75 0.17 -4.05
C ARG A 107 7.95 -0.34 -4.79
N ILE A 108 8.01 -0.07 -6.09
CA ILE A 108 9.19 -0.42 -6.90
C ILE A 108 10.08 0.79 -7.19
N ASP A 109 9.63 2.00 -6.79
CA ASP A 109 10.41 3.21 -7.05
C ASP A 109 11.48 3.47 -6.01
N LYS A 110 11.59 2.61 -5.02
CA LYS A 110 12.56 2.74 -3.94
C LYS A 110 13.31 1.43 -3.74
N GLN A 111 14.50 1.54 -3.19
CA GLN A 111 15.26 0.38 -2.78
C GLN A 111 14.49 -0.37 -1.68
N LYS A 112 14.58 -1.67 -1.66
CA LYS A 112 13.91 -2.44 -0.62
C LYS A 112 14.42 -2.06 0.75
N LEU A 113 13.52 -1.92 1.70
CA LEU A 113 13.88 -1.61 3.06
C LEU A 113 14.52 -2.81 3.73
N ILE A 114 15.56 -2.56 4.49
CA ILE A 114 16.17 -3.53 5.39
C ILE A 114 15.75 -3.12 6.79
N ALA A 115 14.77 -3.79 7.34
CA ALA A 115 14.17 -3.33 8.59
C ALA A 115 15.08 -3.54 9.79
N GLU A 116 15.92 -4.56 9.76
CA GLU A 116 16.78 -4.86 10.88
C GLU A 116 18.21 -4.98 10.40
N TYR A 117 19.11 -4.28 11.03
CA TYR A 117 20.52 -4.28 10.64
C TYR A 117 21.41 -4.04 11.85
N PRO A 118 22.64 -4.57 11.83
CA PRO A 118 23.58 -4.31 12.92
C PRO A 118 24.13 -2.91 12.82
N GLY A 119 24.23 -2.21 13.92
CA GLY A 119 24.75 -0.86 13.94
C GLY A 119 24.44 -0.14 15.22
N GLN A 120 25.04 1.04 15.36
CA GLN A 120 24.84 1.86 16.54
C GLN A 120 24.11 3.16 16.23
N SER A 121 23.95 3.48 14.98
CA SER A 121 23.27 4.69 14.55
C SER A 121 22.66 4.49 13.17
N PRO A 122 21.76 5.38 12.74
CA PRO A 122 21.21 5.31 11.38
C PRO A 122 22.27 5.35 10.27
N ALA A 123 23.46 5.89 10.57
CA ALA A 123 24.53 5.92 9.57
C ALA A 123 25.06 4.54 9.21
N ASP A 124 24.79 3.52 10.04
CA ASP A 124 25.26 2.16 9.77
C ASP A 124 24.28 1.39 8.87
N TYR A 125 23.22 2.01 8.44
CA TYR A 125 22.24 1.35 7.57
C TYR A 125 22.91 0.82 6.30
N PRO A 126 22.73 -0.45 5.95
CA PRO A 126 23.47 -1.06 4.82
C PRO A 126 22.94 -0.66 3.45
N GLY A 127 21.83 0.06 3.36
CA GLY A 127 21.27 0.51 2.11
C GLY A 127 21.46 2.00 1.88
N ASP A 128 20.70 2.55 0.92
CA ASP A 128 20.72 3.97 0.66
C ASP A 128 19.99 4.71 1.78
N ASN A 129 20.71 5.57 2.46
CA ASN A 129 20.20 6.27 3.62
C ASN A 129 19.80 7.72 3.33
N ARG A 130 19.88 8.15 2.10
CA ARG A 130 19.62 9.56 1.77
C ARG A 130 18.20 10.00 2.03
N GLU A 131 17.26 9.08 1.97
CA GLU A 131 15.87 9.42 2.19
C GLU A 131 15.41 9.09 3.58
N TYR A 132 16.29 8.70 4.45
CA TYR A 132 15.95 8.49 5.82
C TYR A 132 15.67 9.85 6.40
N SER A 133 14.47 10.05 6.82
CA SER A 133 14.05 11.29 7.18
C SER A 133 14.83 12.12 7.95
N SER A 134 15.09 12.86 7.51
CA SER A 134 15.60 13.93 8.13
C SER A 134 14.65 14.75 8.90
#